data_d4892384571d0bc8c8e58cdc89b16f4a
#
_entry.id   d4892384571d0bc8c8e58cdc89b16f4a
#
_cell.length_a   1.000
_cell.length_b   1.000
_cell.length_c   1.000
_cell.angle_alpha   90.00
_cell.angle_beta   90.00
_cell.angle_gamma   90.00
#
_symmetry.space_group_name_H-M   'P 1'
#
loop_
_entity.id
_entity.type
_entity.pdbx_description
1 polymer ?
#
loop_
_entity_poly.entity_id
_entity_poly.type
_entity_poly.pdbx_seq_one_letter_code
_entity_poly.pdbx_strand_id
1 'polypeptide(L)'
;VVSSARGAVCDGPDDDASGAVLDLTDPAAFIEHDPYAYWDRMRRDDPVSWHPPTNGRPGFWAVARHRDVQACYKDAARLSSARGTVLDVLLGGGDSAGGRMLAVMDRPRHRELRRAMLRAFSPRVLGQVEQAVRQRADALVAAVAGGGEADAARDIAEHLPLNTVCDLLELPAADRPSLLGWNKRALSSESAEDDPFDALEARNEILSYFVDVVRERRRRPGEDVISMLAGTRV
;
A
#
# COMPACT_ATOMS: atom_id res chain seq x y z
N VAL A 1 1.20 -11.20 -14.54
CA VAL A 1 1.64 -11.29 -15.96
C VAL A 1 1.02 -12.53 -16.55
N VAL A 2 -0.03 -12.35 -17.33
CA VAL A 2 -0.65 -13.43 -18.11
C VAL A 2 0.22 -13.64 -19.33
N SER A 3 0.70 -14.84 -19.53
CA SER A 3 1.44 -15.28 -20.73
C SER A 3 0.58 -15.06 -21.98
N SER A 4 1.22 -14.53 -23.03
CA SER A 4 0.62 -14.12 -24.29
C SER A 4 -0.22 -15.23 -24.93
N ALA A 5 -1.52 -14.98 -25.06
CA ALA A 5 -2.33 -15.59 -26.11
C ALA A 5 -2.47 -14.53 -27.23
N ARG A 6 -1.82 -14.77 -28.36
CA ARG A 6 -2.03 -14.02 -29.61
C ARG A 6 -3.42 -14.35 -30.16
N GLY A 7 -4.19 -13.34 -30.49
CA GLY A 7 -5.36 -13.54 -31.33
C GLY A 7 -6.35 -12.36 -31.26
N ALA A 8 -6.51 -11.69 -32.39
CA ALA A 8 -7.50 -10.68 -32.74
C ALA A 8 -7.15 -9.23 -32.39
N VAL A 9 -6.60 -8.56 -33.38
CA VAL A 9 -6.70 -7.11 -33.54
C VAL A 9 -8.18 -6.81 -33.72
N CYS A 10 -8.80 -6.21 -32.73
CA CYS A 10 -10.10 -5.56 -32.90
C CYS A 10 -9.83 -4.12 -33.31
N ASP A 11 -10.22 -3.78 -34.53
CA ASP A 11 -10.35 -2.38 -34.99
C ASP A 11 -11.23 -1.63 -33.98
N GLY A 12 -10.71 -0.50 -33.50
CA GLY A 12 -11.40 0.31 -32.50
C GLY A 12 -12.68 0.93 -33.07
N PRO A 13 -13.71 1.13 -32.25
CA PRO A 13 -14.87 1.91 -32.65
C PRO A 13 -14.53 3.40 -32.75
N ASP A 14 -15.18 4.03 -33.73
CA ASP A 14 -15.07 5.43 -34.12
C ASP A 14 -15.14 6.44 -32.95
N ASP A 15 -14.33 7.49 -33.07
CA ASP A 15 -14.31 8.70 -32.27
C ASP A 15 -15.71 9.34 -32.15
N ASP A 16 -16.33 9.18 -30.99
CA ASP A 16 -17.39 10.10 -30.56
C ASP A 16 -16.90 10.87 -29.33
N ALA A 17 -17.02 12.19 -29.36
CA ALA A 17 -16.39 13.19 -28.48
C ALA A 17 -16.76 13.12 -26.97
N SER A 18 -17.38 12.03 -26.50
CA SER A 18 -17.64 11.72 -25.10
C SER A 18 -16.90 10.49 -24.58
N GLY A 19 -16.04 9.90 -25.41
CA GLY A 19 -15.44 8.57 -25.18
C GLY A 19 -13.93 8.56 -25.01
N ALA A 20 -13.28 9.66 -24.62
CA ALA A 20 -11.83 9.68 -24.38
C ALA A 20 -11.42 8.54 -23.45
N VAL A 21 -10.53 7.67 -23.93
CA VAL A 21 -9.90 6.65 -23.10
C VAL A 21 -8.97 7.36 -22.14
N LEU A 22 -9.28 7.31 -20.85
CA LEU A 22 -8.45 7.89 -19.81
C LEU A 22 -7.10 7.15 -19.76
N ASP A 23 -5.98 7.86 -19.87
CA ASP A 23 -4.67 7.29 -19.62
C ASP A 23 -4.53 7.01 -18.11
N LEU A 24 -4.68 5.75 -17.73
CA LEU A 24 -4.58 5.32 -16.32
C LEU A 24 -3.15 5.39 -15.77
N THR A 25 -2.16 5.71 -16.60
CA THR A 25 -0.76 5.89 -16.18
C THR A 25 -0.37 7.36 -16.00
N ASP A 26 -1.25 8.29 -16.38
CA ASP A 26 -1.01 9.73 -16.26
C ASP A 26 -1.81 10.30 -15.07
N PRO A 27 -1.15 10.76 -13.99
CA PRO A 27 -1.82 11.41 -12.87
C PRO A 27 -2.60 12.68 -13.27
N ALA A 28 -2.15 13.44 -14.28
CA ALA A 28 -2.83 14.64 -14.75
C ALA A 28 -4.21 14.32 -15.34
N ALA A 29 -4.35 13.17 -15.98
CA ALA A 29 -5.63 12.73 -16.52
C ALA A 29 -6.73 12.59 -15.46
N PHE A 30 -6.37 12.28 -14.21
CA PHE A 30 -7.32 12.19 -13.08
C PHE A 30 -7.71 13.55 -12.50
N ILE A 31 -6.98 14.61 -12.84
CA ILE A 31 -7.26 15.99 -12.43
C ILE A 31 -8.10 16.68 -13.51
N GLU A 32 -7.78 16.45 -14.79
CA GLU A 32 -8.37 17.11 -15.93
C GLU A 32 -9.72 16.54 -16.35
N HIS A 33 -9.96 15.25 -16.01
CA HIS A 33 -11.16 14.52 -16.41
C HIS A 33 -11.92 13.97 -15.19
N ASP A 34 -13.20 13.62 -15.38
CA ASP A 34 -13.98 12.90 -14.36
C ASP A 34 -13.67 11.39 -14.40
N PRO A 35 -12.82 10.89 -13.50
CA PRO A 35 -12.48 9.47 -13.47
C PRO A 35 -13.68 8.59 -13.08
N TYR A 36 -14.66 9.12 -12.36
CA TYR A 36 -15.83 8.35 -11.93
C TYR A 36 -16.75 8.02 -13.10
N ALA A 37 -16.97 8.96 -14.00
CA ALA A 37 -17.74 8.73 -15.23
C ALA A 37 -17.05 7.68 -16.12
N TYR A 38 -15.72 7.75 -16.25
CA TYR A 38 -14.92 6.74 -16.95
C TYR A 38 -15.07 5.36 -16.33
N TRP A 39 -14.91 5.22 -15.00
CA TRP A 39 -15.04 3.95 -14.31
C TRP A 39 -16.45 3.39 -14.31
N ASP A 40 -17.48 4.26 -14.31
CA ASP A 40 -18.88 3.83 -14.46
C ASP A 40 -19.12 3.21 -15.84
N ARG A 41 -18.59 3.81 -16.89
CA ARG A 41 -18.64 3.25 -18.24
C ARG A 41 -17.91 1.92 -18.32
N MET A 42 -16.66 1.84 -17.81
CA MET A 42 -15.93 0.58 -17.75
C MET A 42 -16.73 -0.52 -17.05
N ARG A 43 -17.32 -0.22 -15.89
CA ARG A 43 -18.11 -1.23 -15.15
C ARG A 43 -19.32 -1.72 -15.92
N ARG A 44 -19.94 -0.87 -16.71
CA ARG A 44 -21.13 -1.25 -17.52
C ARG A 44 -20.74 -2.01 -18.79
N ASP A 45 -19.82 -1.46 -19.54
CA ASP A 45 -19.66 -1.79 -20.96
C ASP A 45 -18.45 -2.70 -21.19
N ASP A 46 -17.30 -2.44 -20.56
CA ASP A 46 -16.08 -3.23 -20.71
C ASP A 46 -15.32 -3.37 -19.38
N PRO A 47 -15.80 -4.23 -18.48
CA PRO A 47 -15.29 -4.34 -17.11
C PRO A 47 -13.90 -4.96 -16.98
N VAL A 48 -13.37 -5.55 -18.05
CA VAL A 48 -12.00 -6.08 -18.16
C VAL A 48 -11.42 -5.61 -19.48
N SER A 49 -10.89 -4.40 -19.46
CA SER A 49 -10.40 -3.71 -20.66
C SER A 49 -8.88 -3.70 -20.74
N TRP A 50 -8.38 -3.72 -21.98
CA TRP A 50 -6.95 -3.60 -22.23
C TRP A 50 -6.55 -2.13 -22.30
N HIS A 51 -5.65 -1.70 -21.40
CA HIS A 51 -4.97 -0.41 -21.51
C HIS A 51 -3.76 -0.57 -22.42
N PRO A 52 -3.70 0.14 -23.54
CA PRO A 52 -2.61 -0.02 -24.51
C PRO A 52 -1.27 0.48 -23.94
N PRO A 53 -0.13 0.07 -24.52
CA PRO A 53 1.14 0.66 -24.21
C PRO A 53 1.12 2.17 -24.45
N THR A 54 1.63 2.95 -23.48
CA THR A 54 1.69 4.41 -23.57
C THR A 54 2.99 4.92 -22.97
N ASN A 55 3.54 6.00 -23.50
CA ASN A 55 4.74 6.68 -22.99
C ASN A 55 5.94 5.74 -22.76
N GLY A 56 6.15 4.73 -23.63
CA GLY A 56 7.20 3.72 -23.49
C GLY A 56 6.97 2.66 -22.41
N ARG A 57 5.81 2.67 -21.76
CA ARG A 57 5.39 1.68 -20.76
C ARG A 57 4.57 0.56 -21.41
N PRO A 58 4.66 -0.68 -20.94
CA PRO A 58 3.87 -1.79 -21.46
C PRO A 58 2.38 -1.61 -21.13
N GLY A 59 1.50 -2.14 -21.99
CA GLY A 59 0.07 -2.20 -21.70
C GLY A 59 -0.27 -3.19 -20.58
N PHE A 60 -1.49 -3.06 -20.05
CA PHE A 60 -1.99 -3.89 -18.95
C PHE A 60 -3.51 -4.07 -19.01
N TRP A 61 -4.02 -5.06 -18.29
CA TRP A 61 -5.45 -5.26 -18.13
C TRP A 61 -5.99 -4.49 -16.94
N ALA A 62 -6.99 -3.63 -17.17
CA ALA A 62 -7.73 -2.92 -16.13
C ALA A 62 -9.02 -3.69 -15.80
N VAL A 63 -9.27 -3.92 -14.51
CA VAL A 63 -10.45 -4.66 -14.02
C VAL A 63 -11.28 -3.75 -13.14
N ALA A 64 -12.52 -3.45 -13.52
CA ALA A 64 -13.34 -2.40 -12.88
C ALA A 64 -14.46 -2.92 -11.99
N ARG A 65 -15.00 -4.13 -12.19
CA ARG A 65 -16.10 -4.67 -11.36
C ARG A 65 -15.57 -5.32 -10.09
N HIS A 66 -16.17 -4.99 -8.96
CA HIS A 66 -15.81 -5.55 -7.65
C HIS A 66 -15.72 -7.08 -7.64
N ARG A 67 -16.71 -7.78 -8.21
CA ARG A 67 -16.71 -9.25 -8.27
C ARG A 67 -15.52 -9.82 -9.03
N ASP A 68 -15.10 -9.15 -10.12
CA ASP A 68 -14.02 -9.59 -10.98
C ASP A 68 -12.66 -9.30 -10.33
N VAL A 69 -12.51 -8.12 -9.71
CA VAL A 69 -11.36 -7.78 -8.85
C VAL A 69 -11.22 -8.80 -7.71
N GLN A 70 -12.32 -9.12 -7.02
CA GLN A 70 -12.31 -10.11 -5.94
C GLN A 70 -11.92 -11.51 -6.44
N ALA A 71 -12.37 -11.90 -7.64
CA ALA A 71 -11.98 -13.16 -8.26
C ALA A 71 -10.47 -13.18 -8.57
N CYS A 72 -9.92 -12.08 -9.11
CA CYS A 72 -8.48 -11.93 -9.34
C CYS A 72 -7.68 -12.06 -8.04
N TYR A 73 -8.05 -11.36 -6.98
CA TYR A 73 -7.35 -11.45 -5.69
C TYR A 73 -7.39 -12.85 -5.04
N LYS A 74 -8.41 -13.65 -5.33
CA LYS A 74 -8.53 -15.04 -4.83
C LYS A 74 -7.76 -16.05 -5.66
N ASP A 75 -7.42 -15.72 -6.91
CA ASP A 75 -6.81 -16.64 -7.85
C ASP A 75 -5.27 -16.63 -7.80
N ALA A 76 -4.72 -16.97 -6.65
CA ALA A 76 -3.29 -17.09 -6.47
C ALA A 76 -2.63 -18.28 -7.23
N ALA A 77 -3.40 -19.05 -8.02
CA ALA A 77 -2.86 -20.08 -8.89
C ALA A 77 -2.46 -19.53 -10.26
N ARG A 78 -3.18 -18.51 -10.75
CA ARG A 78 -2.95 -17.91 -12.06
C ARG A 78 -2.35 -16.50 -11.98
N LEU A 79 -2.57 -15.78 -10.87
CA LEU A 79 -2.11 -14.41 -10.68
C LEU A 79 -1.07 -14.33 -9.57
N SER A 80 -0.02 -13.55 -9.81
CA SER A 80 1.11 -13.35 -8.92
C SER A 80 1.21 -11.90 -8.48
N SER A 81 1.51 -11.67 -7.19
CA SER A 81 1.87 -10.36 -6.64
C SER A 81 3.38 -10.18 -6.48
N ALA A 82 4.19 -11.18 -6.80
CA ALA A 82 5.63 -11.18 -6.52
C ALA A 82 6.41 -10.11 -7.30
N ARG A 83 5.83 -9.50 -8.33
CA ARG A 83 6.46 -8.43 -9.10
C ARG A 83 6.08 -7.03 -8.65
N GLY A 84 5.15 -6.88 -7.73
CA GLY A 84 4.71 -5.59 -7.22
C GLY A 84 3.20 -5.48 -7.10
N THR A 85 2.75 -4.45 -6.39
CA THR A 85 1.33 -4.12 -6.15
C THR A 85 0.97 -2.69 -6.57
N VAL A 86 1.96 -1.92 -7.00
CA VAL A 86 1.80 -0.54 -7.49
C VAL A 86 2.02 -0.53 -9.00
N LEU A 87 1.14 0.15 -9.73
CA LEU A 87 1.13 0.13 -11.21
C LEU A 87 2.47 0.60 -11.79
N ASP A 88 3.00 1.74 -11.35
CA ASP A 88 4.27 2.29 -11.85
C ASP A 88 5.44 1.33 -11.63
N VAL A 89 5.50 0.70 -10.46
CA VAL A 89 6.53 -0.30 -10.13
C VAL A 89 6.42 -1.51 -11.07
N LEU A 90 5.21 -1.98 -11.33
CA LEU A 90 4.96 -3.10 -12.26
C LEU A 90 5.35 -2.77 -13.68
N LEU A 91 5.01 -1.57 -14.16
CA LEU A 91 5.33 -1.09 -15.51
C LEU A 91 6.82 -0.77 -15.67
N GLY A 92 7.51 -0.38 -14.58
CA GLY A 92 8.94 -0.12 -14.51
C GLY A 92 9.85 -1.36 -14.39
N GLY A 93 9.27 -2.57 -14.43
CA GLY A 93 10.07 -3.82 -14.39
C GLY A 93 9.90 -4.65 -13.12
N GLY A 94 9.21 -4.15 -12.12
CA GLY A 94 8.86 -4.88 -10.90
C GLY A 94 9.50 -4.35 -9.62
N ASP A 95 9.04 -4.87 -8.51
CA ASP A 95 9.43 -4.46 -7.17
C ASP A 95 10.73 -5.17 -6.72
N SER A 96 11.72 -4.43 -6.27
CA SER A 96 12.97 -4.96 -5.73
C SER A 96 12.78 -5.78 -4.44
N ALA A 97 11.68 -5.58 -3.72
CA ALA A 97 11.28 -6.36 -2.56
C ALA A 97 10.49 -7.63 -2.93
N GLY A 98 10.34 -7.93 -4.23
CA GLY A 98 9.65 -9.12 -4.72
C GLY A 98 10.15 -10.41 -4.06
N GLY A 99 9.22 -11.21 -3.52
CA GLY A 99 9.52 -12.44 -2.77
C GLY A 99 10.13 -12.23 -1.37
N ARG A 100 10.36 -11.00 -0.92
CA ARG A 100 10.94 -10.67 0.40
C ARG A 100 9.93 -10.01 1.35
N MET A 101 9.03 -9.21 0.85
CA MET A 101 8.00 -8.53 1.62
C MET A 101 6.64 -9.24 1.44
N LEU A 102 5.84 -9.34 2.51
CA LEU A 102 4.59 -10.11 2.50
C LEU A 102 3.62 -9.67 1.40
N ALA A 103 3.54 -8.36 1.11
CA ALA A 103 2.64 -7.82 0.10
C ALA A 103 3.05 -8.21 -1.33
N VAL A 104 4.33 -8.47 -1.57
CA VAL A 104 4.90 -8.76 -2.89
C VAL A 104 5.56 -10.14 -2.91
N MET A 105 4.85 -11.14 -2.40
CA MET A 105 5.27 -12.53 -2.47
C MET A 105 4.08 -13.48 -2.70
N ASP A 106 4.39 -14.66 -3.23
CA ASP A 106 3.42 -15.70 -3.54
C ASP A 106 3.51 -16.90 -2.58
N ARG A 107 2.56 -17.84 -2.73
CA ARG A 107 2.58 -19.12 -2.03
C ARG A 107 3.79 -19.97 -2.46
N PRO A 108 4.31 -20.84 -1.59
CA PRO A 108 3.83 -21.20 -0.24
C PRO A 108 4.25 -20.21 0.84
N ARG A 109 5.36 -19.46 0.65
CA ARG A 109 6.00 -18.60 1.66
C ARG A 109 5.07 -17.51 2.21
N HIS A 110 4.30 -16.86 1.35
CA HIS A 110 3.27 -15.91 1.78
C HIS A 110 2.33 -16.51 2.83
N ARG A 111 1.85 -17.75 2.60
CA ARG A 111 0.92 -18.42 3.51
C ARG A 111 1.56 -18.72 4.87
N GLU A 112 2.81 -19.09 4.89
CA GLU A 112 3.57 -19.39 6.12
C GLU A 112 3.78 -18.14 6.95
N LEU A 113 4.30 -17.07 6.35
CA LEU A 113 4.49 -15.77 7.01
C LEU A 113 3.16 -15.18 7.50
N ARG A 114 2.12 -15.17 6.65
CA ARG A 114 0.80 -14.67 7.03
C ARG A 114 0.22 -15.42 8.23
N ARG A 115 0.38 -16.75 8.30
CA ARG A 115 -0.08 -17.53 9.45
C ARG A 115 0.68 -17.17 10.75
N ALA A 116 1.98 -16.92 10.64
CA ALA A 116 2.77 -16.47 11.78
C ALA A 116 2.29 -15.09 12.27
N MET A 117 2.05 -14.15 11.35
CA MET A 117 1.53 -12.81 11.67
C MET A 117 0.13 -12.83 12.28
N LEU A 118 -0.78 -13.68 11.78
CA LEU A 118 -2.16 -13.74 12.29
C LEU A 118 -2.23 -14.11 13.79
N ARG A 119 -1.23 -14.78 14.33
CA ARG A 119 -1.16 -15.08 15.77
C ARG A 119 -0.93 -13.82 16.61
N ALA A 120 -0.23 -12.84 16.06
CA ALA A 120 0.01 -11.55 16.68
C ALA A 120 -1.25 -10.65 16.74
N PHE A 121 -2.26 -10.92 15.90
CA PHE A 121 -3.52 -10.19 15.84
C PHE A 121 -4.65 -10.96 16.54
N SER A 122 -4.39 -11.48 17.72
CA SER A 122 -5.42 -12.13 18.53
C SER A 122 -6.50 -11.13 18.97
N PRO A 123 -7.74 -11.58 19.26
CA PRO A 123 -8.81 -10.70 19.76
C PRO A 123 -8.40 -9.91 21.01
N ARG A 124 -7.55 -10.48 21.86
CA ARG A 124 -7.02 -9.80 23.05
C ARG A 124 -6.12 -8.62 22.66
N VAL A 125 -5.17 -8.83 21.74
CA VAL A 125 -4.27 -7.76 21.25
C VAL A 125 -5.07 -6.69 20.55
N LEU A 126 -6.02 -7.07 19.69
CA LEU A 126 -6.89 -6.10 19.00
C LEU A 126 -7.73 -5.27 19.96
N GLY A 127 -8.24 -5.85 21.04
CA GLY A 127 -8.98 -5.11 22.08
C GLY A 127 -8.10 -4.09 22.81
N GLN A 128 -6.83 -4.41 23.10
CA GLN A 128 -5.88 -3.47 23.68
C GLN A 128 -5.56 -2.32 22.71
N VAL A 129 -5.35 -2.64 21.44
CA VAL A 129 -5.11 -1.64 20.39
C VAL A 129 -6.32 -0.70 20.25
N GLU A 130 -7.55 -1.24 20.21
CA GLU A 130 -8.77 -0.43 20.13
C GLU A 130 -8.86 0.58 21.30
N GLN A 131 -8.61 0.11 22.51
CA GLN A 131 -8.62 0.98 23.70
C GLN A 131 -7.54 2.08 23.61
N ALA A 132 -6.32 1.75 23.19
CA ALA A 132 -5.23 2.70 23.04
C ALA A 132 -5.55 3.75 21.95
N VAL A 133 -6.14 3.32 20.84
CA VAL A 133 -6.58 4.22 19.75
C VAL A 133 -7.64 5.20 20.24
N ARG A 134 -8.67 4.74 20.99
CA ARG A 134 -9.71 5.61 21.55
C ARG A 134 -9.11 6.66 22.48
N GLN A 135 -8.28 6.23 23.44
CA GLN A 135 -7.63 7.16 24.39
C GLN A 135 -6.79 8.22 23.68
N ARG A 136 -6.07 7.81 22.63
CA ARG A 136 -5.25 8.72 21.83
C ARG A 136 -6.09 9.69 21.00
N ALA A 137 -7.16 9.21 20.38
CA ALA A 137 -8.09 10.05 19.66
C ALA A 137 -8.71 11.11 20.57
N ASP A 138 -9.15 10.73 21.78
CA ASP A 138 -9.69 11.65 22.76
C ASP A 138 -8.66 12.72 23.16
N ALA A 139 -7.40 12.31 23.38
CA ALA A 139 -6.31 13.23 23.72
C ALA A 139 -5.98 14.22 22.60
N LEU A 140 -5.94 13.75 21.34
CA LEU A 140 -5.69 14.60 20.17
C LEU A 140 -6.83 15.61 19.96
N VAL A 141 -8.09 15.15 20.07
CA VAL A 141 -9.25 16.05 19.97
C VAL A 141 -9.24 17.08 21.10
N ALA A 142 -8.94 16.67 22.33
CA ALA A 142 -8.85 17.59 23.48
C ALA A 142 -7.74 18.64 23.29
N ALA A 143 -6.61 18.27 22.68
CA ALA A 143 -5.50 19.18 22.44
C ALA A 143 -5.87 20.31 21.47
N VAL A 144 -6.72 20.03 20.47
CA VAL A 144 -7.14 21.03 19.47
C VAL A 144 -8.42 21.78 19.84
N ALA A 145 -9.22 21.25 20.77
CA ALA A 145 -10.54 21.80 21.10
C ALA A 145 -10.50 23.25 21.67
N GLY A 146 -9.36 23.69 22.22
CA GLY A 146 -9.20 25.05 22.78
C GLY A 146 -8.63 26.07 21.77
N GLY A 147 -8.22 25.68 20.58
CA GLY A 147 -7.46 26.51 19.65
C GLY A 147 -8.30 27.30 18.63
N GLY A 148 -9.59 27.07 18.54
CA GLY A 148 -10.50 27.74 17.57
C GLY A 148 -10.44 27.17 16.16
N GLU A 149 -9.25 26.88 15.62
CA GLU A 149 -9.02 26.24 14.34
C GLU A 149 -8.03 25.08 14.51
N ALA A 150 -8.24 23.99 13.73
CA ALA A 150 -7.34 22.84 13.69
C ALA A 150 -7.30 22.25 12.28
N ASP A 151 -6.15 21.78 11.86
CA ASP A 151 -5.99 20.95 10.67
C ASP A 151 -6.20 19.49 11.04
N ALA A 152 -7.39 18.96 10.70
CA ALA A 152 -7.76 17.60 11.07
C ALA A 152 -6.81 16.53 10.47
N ALA A 153 -6.21 16.79 9.32
CA ALA A 153 -5.25 15.88 8.72
C ALA A 153 -3.94 15.87 9.49
N ARG A 154 -3.36 17.06 9.68
CA ARG A 154 -2.06 17.23 10.34
C ARG A 154 -2.12 16.98 11.85
N ASP A 155 -3.14 17.55 12.52
CA ASP A 155 -3.16 17.60 13.99
C ASP A 155 -3.79 16.33 14.60
N ILE A 156 -4.55 15.55 13.81
CA ILE A 156 -5.23 14.33 14.28
C ILE A 156 -4.89 13.10 13.42
N ALA A 157 -5.22 13.14 12.12
CA ALA A 157 -5.23 11.94 11.30
C ALA A 157 -3.84 11.35 11.05
N GLU A 158 -2.80 12.14 10.91
CA GLU A 158 -1.42 11.67 10.73
C GLU A 158 -0.90 10.89 11.96
N HIS A 159 -1.33 11.28 13.16
CA HIS A 159 -0.80 10.71 14.37
C HIS A 159 -1.40 9.35 14.73
N LEU A 160 -2.67 9.10 14.42
CA LEU A 160 -3.38 7.90 14.86
C LEU A 160 -2.80 6.61 14.26
N PRO A 161 -2.64 6.47 12.94
CA PRO A 161 -2.17 5.21 12.33
C PRO A 161 -0.76 4.85 12.76
N LEU A 162 0.18 5.81 12.68
CA LEU A 162 1.58 5.55 13.02
C LEU A 162 1.74 5.17 14.48
N ASN A 163 1.13 5.94 15.38
CA ASN A 163 1.20 5.64 16.80
C ASN A 163 0.56 4.28 17.14
N THR A 164 -0.52 3.91 16.44
CA THR A 164 -1.15 2.59 16.60
C THR A 164 -0.20 1.47 16.21
N VAL A 165 0.52 1.63 15.09
CA VAL A 165 1.54 0.67 14.66
C VAL A 165 2.69 0.63 15.66
N CYS A 166 3.16 1.78 16.15
CA CYS A 166 4.22 1.84 17.17
C CYS A 166 3.81 1.13 18.48
N ASP A 167 2.56 1.31 18.92
CA ASP A 167 2.03 0.62 20.10
C ASP A 167 1.96 -0.90 19.86
N LEU A 168 1.46 -1.34 18.71
CA LEU A 168 1.36 -2.76 18.34
C LEU A 168 2.73 -3.45 18.30
N LEU A 169 3.76 -2.71 17.88
CA LEU A 169 5.14 -3.19 17.78
C LEU A 169 5.95 -2.90 19.05
N GLU A 170 5.34 -2.32 20.08
CA GLU A 170 5.98 -1.88 21.34
C GLU A 170 7.25 -1.04 21.09
N LEU A 171 7.17 -0.09 20.13
CA LEU A 171 8.29 0.80 19.83
C LEU A 171 8.38 1.93 20.85
N PRO A 172 9.60 2.36 21.22
CA PRO A 172 9.82 3.45 22.18
C PRO A 172 9.11 4.74 21.74
N ALA A 173 8.55 5.47 22.69
CA ALA A 173 7.89 6.74 22.42
C ALA A 173 8.87 7.80 21.84
N ALA A 174 10.14 7.72 22.24
CA ALA A 174 11.19 8.62 21.75
C ALA A 174 11.48 8.48 20.24
N ASP A 175 11.23 7.32 19.66
CA ASP A 175 11.53 7.03 18.25
C ASP A 175 10.39 7.44 17.29
N ARG A 176 9.19 7.68 17.83
CA ARG A 176 7.98 7.97 17.03
C ARG A 176 8.08 9.22 16.16
N PRO A 177 8.67 10.35 16.62
CA PRO A 177 8.84 11.53 15.77
C PRO A 177 9.72 11.25 14.54
N SER A 178 10.80 10.49 14.70
CA SER A 178 11.67 10.08 13.58
C SER A 178 10.93 9.17 12.60
N LEU A 179 10.22 8.17 13.11
CA LEU A 179 9.40 7.27 12.28
C LEU A 179 8.31 8.02 11.50
N LEU A 180 7.67 9.03 12.12
CA LEU A 180 6.70 9.88 11.42
C LEU A 180 7.37 10.69 10.31
N GLY A 181 8.52 11.30 10.60
CA GLY A 181 9.29 12.07 9.61
C GLY A 181 9.73 11.22 8.42
N TRP A 182 10.31 10.05 8.68
CA TRP A 182 10.71 9.12 7.62
C TRP A 182 9.51 8.61 6.82
N ASN A 183 8.38 8.29 7.47
CA ASN A 183 7.19 7.83 6.78
C ASN A 183 6.62 8.91 5.84
N LYS A 184 6.60 10.18 6.28
CA LYS A 184 6.18 11.30 5.42
C LYS A 184 7.08 11.43 4.20
N ARG A 185 8.40 11.46 4.38
CA ARG A 185 9.37 11.53 3.29
C ARG A 185 9.29 10.33 2.36
N ALA A 186 9.11 9.12 2.89
CA ALA A 186 9.00 7.90 2.10
C ALA A 186 7.76 7.84 1.20
N LEU A 187 6.70 8.58 1.56
CA LEU A 187 5.43 8.66 0.83
C LEU A 187 5.29 9.92 -0.03
N SER A 188 6.10 10.96 0.21
CA SER A 188 6.00 12.25 -0.49
C SER A 188 6.48 12.22 -1.94
N SER A 189 7.16 11.16 -2.37
CA SER A 189 7.71 11.03 -3.73
C SER A 189 6.67 10.90 -4.86
N GLU A 190 5.39 11.12 -4.56
CA GLU A 190 4.32 11.10 -5.54
C GLU A 190 4.03 12.48 -6.15
N SER A 191 4.65 13.55 -5.63
CA SER A 191 4.59 14.88 -6.25
C SER A 191 5.79 15.10 -7.19
N ALA A 192 5.55 15.74 -8.33
CA ALA A 192 6.59 16.01 -9.34
C ALA A 192 7.71 16.95 -8.85
N GLU A 193 7.55 17.55 -7.66
CA GLU A 193 8.48 18.49 -7.04
C GLU A 193 9.40 17.84 -6.00
N ASP A 194 9.12 16.58 -5.59
CA ASP A 194 9.86 15.90 -4.54
C ASP A 194 11.09 15.15 -5.11
N ASP A 195 12.19 15.19 -4.38
CA ASP A 195 13.41 14.47 -4.76
C ASP A 195 13.19 12.96 -4.58
N PRO A 196 13.26 12.16 -5.66
CA PRO A 196 13.13 10.69 -5.56
C PRO A 196 14.19 10.05 -4.65
N PHE A 197 15.35 10.71 -4.47
CA PHE A 197 16.40 10.24 -3.57
C PHE A 197 16.03 10.42 -2.11
N ASP A 198 15.29 11.47 -1.75
CA ASP A 198 14.83 11.71 -0.37
C ASP A 198 13.88 10.60 0.10
N ALA A 199 12.95 10.20 -0.75
CA ALA A 199 12.04 9.09 -0.45
C ALA A 199 12.76 7.75 -0.32
N LEU A 200 13.77 7.49 -1.17
CA LEU A 200 14.58 6.28 -1.08
C LEU A 200 15.43 6.26 0.20
N GLU A 201 16.02 7.39 0.56
CA GLU A 201 16.78 7.56 1.80
C GLU A 201 15.89 7.30 3.01
N ALA A 202 14.71 7.90 3.07
CA ALA A 202 13.75 7.69 4.15
C ALA A 202 13.32 6.21 4.29
N ARG A 203 13.11 5.52 3.17
CA ARG A 203 12.84 4.07 3.18
C ARG A 203 14.02 3.26 3.73
N ASN A 204 15.25 3.64 3.41
CA ASN A 204 16.46 3.00 3.94
C ASN A 204 16.63 3.28 5.44
N GLU A 205 16.30 4.48 5.93
CA GLU A 205 16.30 4.81 7.36
C GLU A 205 15.30 3.93 8.12
N ILE A 206 14.06 3.79 7.61
CA ILE A 206 13.05 2.88 8.18
C ILE A 206 13.57 1.44 8.23
N LEU A 207 14.13 0.94 7.13
CA LEU A 207 14.65 -0.42 7.07
C LEU A 207 15.80 -0.63 8.06
N SER A 208 16.73 0.31 8.16
CA SER A 208 17.85 0.25 9.10
C SER A 208 17.36 0.23 10.55
N TYR A 209 16.43 1.09 10.90
CA TYR A 209 15.80 1.12 12.20
C TYR A 209 15.19 -0.25 12.57
N PHE A 210 14.37 -0.83 11.68
CA PHE A 210 13.79 -2.14 11.96
C PHE A 210 14.78 -3.29 11.99
N VAL A 211 15.89 -3.21 11.26
CA VAL A 211 16.98 -4.19 11.38
C VAL A 211 17.55 -4.17 12.80
N ASP A 212 17.75 -3.00 13.39
CA ASP A 212 18.29 -2.87 14.74
C ASP A 212 17.26 -3.28 15.80
N VAL A 213 15.98 -2.92 15.63
CA VAL A 213 14.89 -3.41 16.49
C VAL A 213 14.82 -4.93 16.47
N VAL A 214 14.85 -5.58 15.30
CA VAL A 214 14.84 -7.05 15.19
C VAL A 214 16.05 -7.68 15.86
N ARG A 215 17.24 -7.08 15.71
CA ARG A 215 18.46 -7.56 16.40
C ARG A 215 18.32 -7.49 17.92
N GLU A 216 17.77 -6.40 18.43
CA GLU A 216 17.55 -6.26 19.89
C GLU A 216 16.49 -7.27 20.39
N ARG A 217 15.37 -7.42 19.68
CA ARG A 217 14.33 -8.41 20.03
C ARG A 217 14.82 -9.86 19.97
N ARG A 218 15.76 -10.19 19.09
CA ARG A 218 16.41 -11.51 19.08
C ARG A 218 17.29 -11.75 20.30
N ARG A 219 17.92 -10.69 20.84
CA ARG A 219 18.75 -10.79 22.05
C ARG A 219 17.90 -10.81 23.31
N ARG A 220 16.81 -10.03 23.32
CA ARG A 220 15.88 -9.85 24.43
C ARG A 220 14.45 -9.94 23.93
N PRO A 221 13.92 -11.16 23.77
CA PRO A 221 12.55 -11.33 23.29
C PRO A 221 11.55 -10.77 24.30
N GLY A 222 10.58 -9.99 23.78
CA GLY A 222 9.39 -9.53 24.49
C GLY A 222 8.15 -10.30 24.10
N GLU A 223 6.97 -9.77 24.46
CA GLU A 223 5.68 -10.31 24.05
C GLU A 223 5.13 -9.63 22.78
N ASP A 224 5.88 -8.69 22.21
CA ASP A 224 5.51 -7.92 21.04
C ASP A 224 5.54 -8.73 19.73
N VAL A 225 4.90 -8.17 18.69
CA VAL A 225 4.79 -8.79 17.36
C VAL A 225 6.16 -9.06 16.74
N ILE A 226 7.12 -8.14 16.92
CA ILE A 226 8.47 -8.27 16.33
C ILE A 226 9.20 -9.44 16.97
N SER A 227 9.15 -9.56 18.31
CA SER A 227 9.75 -10.68 19.06
C SER A 227 9.17 -12.02 18.61
N MET A 228 7.85 -12.09 18.44
CA MET A 228 7.16 -13.29 17.96
C MET A 228 7.60 -13.68 16.54
N LEU A 229 7.68 -12.72 15.62
CA LEU A 229 8.11 -12.97 14.24
C LEU A 229 9.60 -13.30 14.15
N ALA A 230 10.44 -12.60 14.93
CA ALA A 230 11.89 -12.83 14.96
C ALA A 230 12.28 -14.23 15.50
N GLY A 231 11.43 -14.83 16.35
CA GLY A 231 11.56 -16.18 16.86
C GLY A 231 10.99 -17.28 15.94
N THR A 232 10.21 -16.90 14.93
CA THR A 232 9.61 -17.88 14.01
C THR A 232 10.63 -18.31 12.96
N ARG A 233 10.92 -19.61 12.88
CA ARG A 233 11.67 -20.18 11.75
C ARG A 233 10.71 -20.36 10.57
N VAL A 234 10.93 -19.61 9.50
CA VAL A 234 10.21 -19.70 8.23
C VAL A 234 11.18 -20.09 7.13
#